data_dba1c9f2dc42304b6c59e63560774023
#
_entry.id   dba1c9f2dc42304b6c59e63560774023
#
_cell.length_a   1.000
_cell.length_b   1.000
_cell.length_c   1.000
_cell.angle_alpha   90.00
_cell.angle_beta   90.00
_cell.angle_gamma   90.00
#
_symmetry.space_group_name_H-M   'P 1'
#
loop_
_entity.id
_entity.type
_entity.pdbx_description
1 polymer ?
#
loop_
_entity_poly.entity_id
_entity_poly.type
_entity_poly.pdbx_seq_one_letter_code
_entity_poly.pdbx_strand_id
1 'polypeptide(L)'
;MGQLIYAGEVLDLRIDDRTLTHLQIVIVNMLKRDHRFVFSWKDDVVHGDGRSSIWLHPDVSLHFKFSGSRVPSINRSWLEQLYASATSGSGLVLSPEPADTSTAAESAWSTAMAPGEGMPPDDQRNG
;
A
#
# COMPACT_ATOMS: atom_id res chain seq x y z
N MET A 1 10.23 5.93 11.27
CA MET A 1 9.91 4.62 10.67
C MET A 1 8.51 4.21 11.03
N GLY A 2 7.77 3.73 10.04
CA GLY A 2 6.44 3.22 10.29
C GLY A 2 6.45 1.78 10.77
N GLN A 3 5.33 1.36 11.32
CA GLN A 3 5.17 -0.02 11.78
C GLN A 3 3.85 -0.58 11.31
N LEU A 4 3.87 -1.85 10.94
CA LEU A 4 2.67 -2.59 10.61
C LEU A 4 2.46 -3.63 11.72
N ILE A 5 1.29 -3.56 12.35
CA ILE A 5 0.95 -4.46 13.44
C ILE A 5 -0.11 -5.43 12.93
N TYR A 6 0.23 -6.70 12.94
CA TYR A 6 -0.61 -7.76 12.38
C TYR A 6 -1.07 -8.69 13.49
N ALA A 7 -2.37 -8.77 13.67
CA ALA A 7 -2.97 -9.64 14.69
C ALA A 7 -2.34 -9.41 16.07
N GLY A 8 -2.01 -8.15 16.37
CA GLY A 8 -1.44 -7.78 17.66
C GLY A 8 0.07 -7.86 17.75
N GLU A 9 0.73 -8.32 16.69
CA GLU A 9 2.18 -8.42 16.68
C GLU A 9 2.80 -7.37 15.76
N VAL A 10 3.82 -6.68 16.26
CA VAL A 10 4.58 -5.75 15.42
C VAL A 10 5.46 -6.55 14.48
N LEU A 11 5.25 -6.37 13.20
CA LEU A 11 6.05 -7.06 12.20
C LEU A 11 7.44 -6.45 12.10
N ASP A 12 8.44 -7.30 11.89
CA ASP A 12 9.81 -6.84 11.69
C ASP A 12 9.97 -6.35 10.26
N LEU A 13 9.30 -5.27 9.96
CA LEU A 13 9.25 -4.68 8.65
C LEU A 13 9.71 -3.23 8.78
N ARG A 14 10.93 -2.97 8.33
CA ARG A 14 11.53 -1.65 8.47
C ARG A 14 11.24 -0.81 7.24
N ILE A 15 10.23 0.03 7.37
CA ILE A 15 9.80 0.89 6.28
C ILE A 15 9.54 2.30 6.80
N ASP A 16 9.71 3.28 5.91
CA ASP A 16 9.40 4.65 6.24
C ASP A 16 7.90 4.90 6.09
N ASP A 17 7.48 6.08 6.56
CA ASP A 17 6.06 6.45 6.49
C ASP A 17 5.55 6.48 5.06
N ARG A 18 6.39 6.86 4.11
CA ARG A 18 5.99 6.93 2.69
C ARG A 18 5.66 5.53 2.15
N THR A 19 6.52 4.57 2.43
CA THR A 19 6.29 3.18 2.02
C THR A 19 5.03 2.63 2.68
N LEU A 20 4.89 2.87 3.97
CA LEU A 20 3.73 2.38 4.72
C LEU A 20 2.43 3.01 4.22
N THR A 21 2.46 4.28 3.82
CA THR A 21 1.29 4.94 3.26
C THR A 21 0.83 4.25 1.97
N HIS A 22 1.77 3.95 1.08
CA HIS A 22 1.44 3.27 -0.17
C HIS A 22 0.91 1.86 0.09
N LEU A 23 1.53 1.12 1.01
CA LEU A 23 1.03 -0.19 1.40
C LEU A 23 -0.37 -0.11 2.00
N GLN A 24 -0.61 0.88 2.84
CA GLN A 24 -1.94 1.05 3.45
C GLN A 24 -3.02 1.22 2.39
N ILE A 25 -2.76 2.07 1.40
CA ILE A 25 -3.73 2.31 0.34
C ILE A 25 -4.07 1.01 -0.39
N VAL A 26 -3.06 0.27 -0.79
CA VAL A 26 -3.26 -0.97 -1.55
C VAL A 26 -3.94 -2.04 -0.69
N ILE A 27 -3.42 -2.26 0.50
CA ILE A 27 -3.93 -3.32 1.37
C ILE A 27 -5.38 -3.05 1.77
N VAL A 28 -5.68 -1.81 2.20
CA VAL A 28 -7.03 -1.47 2.62
C VAL A 28 -8.02 -1.63 1.47
N ASN A 29 -7.65 -1.16 0.28
CA ASN A 29 -8.54 -1.28 -0.87
C ASN A 29 -8.78 -2.74 -1.28
N MET A 30 -7.75 -3.57 -1.19
CA MET A 30 -7.92 -5.00 -1.49
C MET A 30 -8.84 -5.67 -0.46
N LEU A 31 -8.65 -5.38 0.81
CA LEU A 31 -9.46 -5.98 1.87
C LEU A 31 -10.92 -5.48 1.82
N LYS A 32 -11.13 -4.23 1.45
CA LYS A 32 -12.49 -3.70 1.28
C LYS A 32 -13.26 -4.45 0.19
N ARG A 33 -12.55 -5.01 -0.78
CA ARG A 33 -13.16 -5.78 -1.86
C ARG A 33 -13.20 -7.27 -1.53
N ASP A 34 -13.00 -7.59 -0.29
CA ASP A 34 -13.06 -8.97 0.20
C ASP A 34 -11.99 -9.89 -0.42
N HIS A 35 -10.86 -9.32 -0.81
CA HIS A 35 -9.76 -10.12 -1.32
C HIS A 35 -8.93 -10.71 -0.18
N ARG A 36 -8.39 -11.88 -0.44
CA ARG A 36 -7.48 -12.56 0.47
C ARG A 36 -6.20 -12.83 -0.29
N PHE A 37 -5.06 -12.46 0.30
CA PHE A 37 -3.80 -12.55 -0.42
C PHE A 37 -2.63 -12.60 0.54
N VAL A 38 -1.49 -13.05 0.02
CA VAL A 38 -0.23 -13.07 0.77
C VAL A 38 0.45 -11.73 0.59
N PHE A 39 1.02 -11.21 1.66
CA PHE A 39 1.91 -10.05 1.59
C PHE A 39 3.30 -10.50 1.98
N SER A 40 4.28 -10.25 1.11
CA SER A 40 5.66 -10.69 1.28
C SER A 40 6.61 -9.51 1.19
N TRP A 41 7.68 -9.59 1.95
CA TRP A 41 8.75 -8.59 1.87
C TRP A 41 10.09 -9.27 2.12
N LYS A 42 11.13 -8.58 1.72
CA LYS A 42 12.48 -9.07 1.94
C LYS A 42 13.02 -8.46 3.22
N ASP A 43 13.56 -9.28 4.11
CA ASP A 43 14.20 -8.80 5.33
C ASP A 43 15.48 -8.06 4.96
N ASP A 44 15.90 -7.10 5.79
CA ASP A 44 17.14 -6.41 5.47
C ASP A 44 18.34 -7.27 5.86
N VAL A 45 19.51 -6.88 5.35
CA VAL A 45 20.72 -7.67 5.53
C VAL A 45 21.13 -7.78 7.00
N VAL A 46 20.83 -6.74 7.79
CA VAL A 46 21.18 -6.72 9.21
C VAL A 46 20.38 -7.75 9.99
N HIS A 47 19.14 -8.04 9.55
CA HIS A 47 18.24 -8.95 10.24
C HIS A 47 18.15 -10.31 9.55
N GLY A 48 19.13 -10.64 8.77
CA GLY A 48 19.15 -11.91 8.07
C GLY A 48 18.57 -11.80 6.68
N ASP A 49 19.12 -11.93 5.68
CA ASP A 49 18.81 -11.74 4.26
C ASP A 49 17.70 -12.67 3.75
N GLY A 50 16.68 -12.88 4.54
CA GLY A 50 15.60 -13.77 4.20
C GLY A 50 14.36 -13.03 3.67
N ARG A 51 13.25 -13.76 3.64
CA ARG A 51 11.95 -13.24 3.22
C ARG A 51 10.92 -13.60 4.27
N SER A 52 9.93 -12.72 4.40
CA SER A 52 8.81 -12.98 5.31
C SER A 52 7.51 -12.82 4.55
N SER A 53 6.50 -13.54 4.95
CA SER A 53 5.17 -13.47 4.34
C SER A 53 4.10 -13.59 5.40
N ILE A 54 2.98 -12.90 5.20
CA ILE A 54 1.81 -13.04 6.05
C ILE A 54 0.59 -13.20 5.16
N TRP A 55 -0.44 -13.81 5.73
CA TRP A 55 -1.73 -13.99 5.06
C TRP A 55 -2.66 -12.87 5.47
N LEU A 56 -3.14 -12.09 4.51
CA LEU A 56 -4.07 -11.00 4.75
C LEU A 56 -5.48 -11.39 4.32
N HIS A 57 -6.46 -11.06 5.18
CA HIS A 57 -7.86 -11.32 4.89
C HIS A 57 -8.72 -10.24 5.57
N PRO A 58 -9.98 -10.07 5.16
CA PRO A 58 -10.78 -8.95 5.65
C PRO A 58 -11.02 -8.91 7.16
N ASP A 59 -10.91 -10.05 7.82
CA ASP A 59 -11.18 -10.11 9.26
C ASP A 59 -9.93 -9.98 10.13
N VAL A 60 -8.76 -9.80 9.52
CA VAL A 60 -7.54 -9.70 10.30
C VAL A 60 -7.44 -8.31 10.95
N SER A 61 -6.90 -8.28 12.14
CA SER A 61 -6.63 -7.01 12.82
C SER A 61 -5.34 -6.41 12.28
N LEU A 62 -5.44 -5.23 11.67
CA LEU A 62 -4.28 -4.51 11.13
C LEU A 62 -4.23 -3.13 11.73
N HIS A 63 -3.03 -2.71 12.10
CA HIS A 63 -2.79 -1.37 12.60
C HIS A 63 -1.57 -0.81 11.86
N PHE A 64 -1.80 0.28 11.15
CA PHE A 64 -0.73 1.00 10.45
C PHE A 64 -0.32 2.16 11.33
N LYS A 65 0.87 2.10 11.88
CA LYS A 65 1.36 3.14 12.78
C LYS A 65 2.46 3.95 12.11
N PHE A 66 2.22 5.24 11.96
CA PHE A 66 3.15 6.16 11.29
C PHE A 66 3.94 6.94 12.31
N SER A 67 5.18 7.29 11.97
CA SER A 67 6.04 8.07 12.87
C SER A 67 5.62 9.53 12.92
N GLY A 68 5.21 10.08 11.77
CA GLY A 68 4.79 11.47 11.68
C GLY A 68 3.31 11.60 11.39
N SER A 69 2.81 12.83 11.51
CA SER A 69 1.39 13.11 11.25
C SER A 69 1.14 13.59 9.82
N ARG A 70 2.18 13.95 9.10
CA ARG A 70 2.03 14.42 7.72
C ARG A 70 1.86 13.25 6.77
N VAL A 71 0.86 13.34 5.90
CA VAL A 71 0.66 12.33 4.88
C VAL A 71 1.61 12.60 3.72
N PRO A 72 2.47 11.63 3.37
CA PRO A 72 3.40 11.82 2.25
C PRO A 72 2.66 11.93 0.92
N SER A 73 3.33 12.54 -0.06
CA SER A 73 2.78 12.59 -1.41
C SER A 73 2.76 11.17 -2.00
N ILE A 74 1.83 10.94 -2.91
CA ILE A 74 1.59 9.61 -3.46
C ILE A 74 2.28 9.46 -4.81
N ASN A 75 3.01 8.35 -4.97
CA ASN A 75 3.61 7.96 -6.24
C ASN A 75 2.64 6.98 -6.92
N ARG A 76 1.92 7.47 -7.89
CA ARG A 76 0.90 6.66 -8.54
C ARG A 76 1.48 5.46 -9.28
N SER A 77 2.65 5.60 -9.86
CA SER A 77 3.31 4.47 -10.54
C SER A 77 3.59 3.35 -9.56
N TRP A 78 3.96 3.70 -8.34
CA TRP A 78 4.20 2.71 -7.30
C TRP A 78 2.91 2.01 -6.90
N LEU A 79 1.81 2.77 -6.73
CA LEU A 79 0.51 2.17 -6.43
C LEU A 79 0.10 1.17 -7.49
N GLU A 80 0.27 1.53 -8.76
CA GLU A 80 -0.09 0.63 -9.86
C GLU A 80 0.74 -0.64 -9.82
N GLN A 81 2.01 -0.51 -9.53
CA GLN A 81 2.91 -1.66 -9.42
C GLN A 81 2.53 -2.56 -8.26
N LEU A 82 2.20 -1.97 -7.12
CA LEU A 82 1.80 -2.73 -5.94
C LEU A 82 0.45 -3.42 -6.16
N TYR A 83 -0.51 -2.74 -6.79
CA TYR A 83 -1.79 -3.36 -7.13
C TYR A 83 -1.61 -4.53 -8.08
N ALA A 84 -0.80 -4.36 -9.11
CA ALA A 84 -0.54 -5.44 -10.06
C ALA A 84 0.05 -6.65 -9.34
N SER A 85 0.95 -6.42 -8.40
CA SER A 85 1.53 -7.49 -7.58
C SER A 85 0.45 -8.16 -6.73
N ALA A 86 -0.38 -7.36 -6.06
CA ALA A 86 -1.39 -7.88 -5.14
C ALA A 86 -2.42 -8.77 -5.82
N THR A 87 -2.70 -8.50 -7.09
CA THR A 87 -3.67 -9.28 -7.85
C THR A 87 -3.04 -10.44 -8.61
N SER A 88 -1.72 -10.59 -8.53
CA SER A 88 -1.03 -11.71 -9.18
C SER A 88 -1.10 -12.96 -8.30
N GLY A 89 -0.73 -14.09 -8.88
CA GLY A 89 -0.71 -15.36 -8.14
C GLY A 89 0.31 -15.38 -7.01
N SER A 90 1.31 -14.51 -7.05
CA SER A 90 2.33 -14.43 -6.00
C SER A 90 1.90 -13.57 -4.82
N GLY A 91 0.80 -12.84 -4.93
CA GLY A 91 0.35 -11.93 -3.90
C GLY A 91 1.11 -10.60 -3.93
N LEU A 92 0.87 -9.78 -2.91
CA LEU A 92 1.49 -8.47 -2.81
C LEU A 92 2.95 -8.61 -2.39
N VAL A 93 3.86 -8.18 -3.26
CA VAL A 93 5.29 -8.18 -2.95
C VAL A 93 5.73 -6.73 -2.83
N LEU A 94 6.35 -6.39 -1.71
CA LEU A 94 6.86 -5.03 -1.52
C LEU A 94 8.05 -4.81 -2.45
N SER A 95 7.89 -3.85 -3.35
CA SER A 95 8.91 -3.50 -4.32
C SER A 95 9.51 -2.14 -4.02
N PRO A 96 10.73 -1.86 -4.50
CA PRO A 96 11.30 -0.52 -4.35
C PRO A 96 10.44 0.50 -5.08
N GLU A 97 10.47 1.73 -4.61
CA GLU A 97 9.71 2.80 -5.24
C GLU A 97 10.25 3.09 -6.63
N PRO A 98 9.41 3.01 -7.68
CA PRO A 98 9.83 3.37 -9.02
C PRO A 98 9.79 4.87 -9.21
N ALA A 99 10.38 5.36 -10.29
CA ALA A 99 10.22 6.75 -10.67
C ALA A 99 8.74 6.99 -11.00
N ASP A 100 8.23 8.15 -10.59
CA ASP A 100 6.85 8.49 -10.89
C ASP A 100 6.77 9.03 -12.31
N THR A 101 6.25 8.21 -13.21
CA THR A 101 6.10 8.55 -14.62
C THR A 101 4.66 8.88 -14.99
N SER A 102 3.81 9.06 -14.00
CA SER A 102 2.37 9.18 -14.21
C SER A 102 1.86 10.61 -14.03
N THR A 103 2.71 11.63 -14.23
CA THR A 103 2.35 13.01 -13.94
C THR A 103 1.03 13.44 -14.58
N ALA A 104 0.87 13.22 -15.87
CA ALA A 104 -0.36 13.59 -16.55
C ALA A 104 -1.55 12.73 -16.09
N ALA A 105 -1.30 11.45 -15.92
CA ALA A 105 -2.32 10.53 -15.44
C ALA A 105 -2.66 10.80 -13.98
N GLU A 106 -1.70 11.29 -13.23
CA GLU A 106 -1.89 11.63 -11.84
C GLU A 106 -2.93 12.73 -11.65
N SER A 107 -2.93 13.74 -12.51
CA SER A 107 -3.95 14.77 -12.45
C SER A 107 -5.34 14.19 -12.62
N ALA A 108 -5.51 13.33 -13.62
CA ALA A 108 -6.79 12.69 -13.87
C ALA A 108 -7.17 11.76 -12.70
N TRP A 109 -6.20 11.06 -12.18
CA TRP A 109 -6.40 10.18 -11.05
C TRP A 109 -6.87 10.95 -9.82
N SER A 110 -6.22 12.06 -9.50
CA SER A 110 -6.57 12.86 -8.34
C SER A 110 -8.00 13.35 -8.41
N THR A 111 -8.44 13.72 -9.61
CA THR A 111 -9.81 14.15 -9.82
C THR A 111 -10.80 13.01 -9.65
N ALA A 112 -10.48 11.86 -10.21
CA ALA A 112 -11.36 10.70 -10.17
C ALA A 112 -11.38 10.04 -8.81
N MET A 113 -10.27 10.08 -8.11
CA MET A 113 -10.11 9.39 -6.84
C MET A 113 -10.38 10.25 -5.63
N ALA A 114 -10.79 11.46 -5.86
CA ALA A 114 -11.11 12.29 -4.70
C ALA A 114 -11.89 11.41 -3.76
N PRO A 115 -11.30 11.05 -2.74
CA PRO A 115 -11.66 9.88 -2.00
C PRO A 115 -13.09 9.80 -1.55
N GLY A 116 -13.36 9.42 -2.14
CA GLY A 116 -14.43 9.18 -1.80
C GLY A 116 -14.91 7.93 -2.27
N GLU A 117 -14.30 8.36 -2.70
CA GLU A 117 -14.48 7.75 -3.14
C GLU A 117 -14.61 7.56 -3.75
N GLY A 118 -14.80 7.93 -4.07
CA GLY A 118 -14.66 7.66 -4.59
C GLY A 118 -14.66 7.91 -5.35
N MET A 119 -14.85 8.32 -5.58
CA MET A 119 -14.71 8.42 -6.33
C MET A 119 -14.95 9.09 -6.92
N PRO A 120 -15.23 9.55 -7.19
CA PRO A 120 -15.20 10.16 -7.78
C PRO A 120 -15.61 10.70 -8.26
N PRO A 121 -15.92 11.24 -8.37
CA PRO A 121 -16.08 11.79 -8.87
C PRO A 121 -16.44 12.30 -9.36
N ASP A 122 -16.73 12.79 -9.23
CA ASP A 122 -16.65 13.12 -9.71
C ASP A 122 -16.89 13.60 -10.20
N ASP A 123 -17.12 14.00 -10.06
CA ASP A 123 -16.80 14.32 -10.48
C ASP A 123 -16.88 14.75 -10.92
N GLN A 124 -16.88 15.12 -10.83
CA GLN A 124 -16.41 15.32 -11.17
C GLN A 124 -16.27 15.64 -11.55
N ARG A 125 -16.48 16.01 -11.37
CA ARG A 125 -16.01 16.14 -11.66
C ARG A 125 -15.70 16.27 -12.09
N ASN A 126 -15.70 16.54 -12.10
CA ASN A 126 -15.14 16.43 -12.44
C ASN A 126 -14.94 16.40 -12.52
N GLY A 127 -15.04 16.59 -12.42
CA GLY A 127 -14.55 16.32 -12.27
C GLY A 127 -14.50 16.29 -12.35
#